data_581e27af7800e900b5126304394ae857
#
_entry.id   581e27af7800e900b5126304394ae857
#
_cell.length_a   1.000
_cell.length_b   1.000
_cell.length_c   1.000
_cell.angle_alpha   90.00
_cell.angle_beta   90.00
_cell.angle_gamma   90.00
#
_symmetry.space_group_name_H-M   'P 1'
#
loop_
_entity.id
_entity.type
_entity.pdbx_description
1 polymer ?
#
loop_
_entity_poly.entity_id
_entity_poly.type
_entity_poly.pdbx_seq_one_letter_code
_entity_poly.pdbx_strand_id
1 'polypeptide(L)'
;MSRFIYQVFNGILVWAFLIGNSANAQEFNLKDYRIRFGMETYKTTDNSRILKASFMGHNKKDRKDRLPIHEAEIVFYNQLGDERIELGKSMTDETGTATLVLSPETKFVKDEEGYIEFVARFNGTDGLKKKEADLKVRDLFLDISAEEVDSVKTVVVHSYVLDSTNQRVPQDDVDVKVAVRGMLSDLVVEEGSTEDGIFEFEFPDDIPGNKDGEFFIVASIEDNDEFGNLEFLKQSDWGVFDDVPQVRKNELWTEAAPIWMYVVLTVMLVGVWANYIYTVIKLRKIWKLGS
;
A
#
# COMPACT_ATOMS: atom_id res chain seq x y z
N MET A 1 4.84 -41.18 -49.86
CA MET A 1 5.75 -40.02 -49.70
C MET A 1 5.20 -38.94 -48.80
N SER A 2 3.90 -38.65 -48.76
CA SER A 2 3.28 -37.59 -47.96
C SER A 2 3.30 -37.83 -46.42
N ARG A 3 3.14 -39.05 -45.93
CA ARG A 3 3.12 -39.37 -44.50
C ARG A 3 4.48 -39.27 -43.79
N PHE A 4 5.57 -39.47 -44.52
CA PHE A 4 6.93 -39.36 -43.98
C PHE A 4 7.36 -37.91 -43.73
N ILE A 5 6.92 -36.99 -44.59
CA ILE A 5 7.22 -35.57 -44.49
C ILE A 5 6.49 -34.94 -43.26
N TYR A 6 5.26 -35.42 -42.96
CA TYR A 6 4.49 -34.96 -41.80
C TYR A 6 5.10 -35.39 -40.45
N GLN A 7 5.68 -36.59 -40.40
CA GLN A 7 6.34 -37.07 -39.18
C GLN A 7 7.67 -36.37 -38.91
N VAL A 8 8.43 -36.05 -39.94
CA VAL A 8 9.69 -35.29 -39.82
C VAL A 8 9.40 -33.84 -39.42
N PHE A 9 8.33 -33.22 -39.96
CA PHE A 9 7.97 -31.84 -39.61
C PHE A 9 7.45 -31.71 -38.18
N ASN A 10 6.67 -32.67 -37.69
CA ASN A 10 6.25 -32.69 -36.28
C ASN A 10 7.41 -32.99 -35.33
N GLY A 11 8.37 -33.82 -35.71
CA GLY A 11 9.57 -34.10 -34.91
C GLY A 11 10.47 -32.87 -34.75
N ILE A 12 10.61 -32.05 -35.78
CA ILE A 12 11.42 -30.83 -35.77
C ILE A 12 10.71 -29.75 -34.95
N LEU A 13 9.37 -29.65 -34.99
CA LEU A 13 8.60 -28.67 -34.22
C LEU A 13 8.62 -28.96 -32.70
N VAL A 14 8.58 -30.24 -32.34
CA VAL A 14 8.70 -30.64 -30.91
C VAL A 14 10.12 -30.42 -30.39
N TRP A 15 11.15 -30.61 -31.23
CA TRP A 15 12.54 -30.36 -30.86
C TRP A 15 12.84 -28.86 -30.75
N ALA A 16 12.25 -28.02 -31.60
CA ALA A 16 12.37 -26.58 -31.50
C ALA A 16 11.71 -26.01 -30.24
N PHE A 17 10.63 -26.65 -29.73
CA PHE A 17 9.97 -26.27 -28.48
C PHE A 17 10.76 -26.68 -27.22
N LEU A 18 11.59 -27.73 -27.31
CA LEU A 18 12.44 -28.19 -26.21
C LEU A 18 13.75 -27.40 -26.07
N ILE A 19 14.20 -26.71 -27.13
CA ILE A 19 15.42 -25.88 -27.10
C ILE A 19 15.09 -24.43 -26.70
N GLY A 20 13.81 -23.99 -26.79
CA GLY A 20 13.36 -22.64 -26.46
C GLY A 20 13.24 -22.32 -24.97
N ASN A 21 13.32 -23.31 -24.09
CA ASN A 21 13.22 -23.13 -22.63
C ASN A 21 14.57 -23.29 -21.91
N SER A 22 15.66 -22.86 -22.51
CA SER A 22 16.80 -22.43 -21.71
C SER A 22 16.41 -21.11 -21.07
N ALA A 23 15.63 -21.17 -19.99
CA ALA A 23 15.58 -20.07 -19.04
C ALA A 23 17.05 -19.79 -18.72
N ASN A 24 17.57 -18.66 -19.15
CA ASN A 24 18.77 -18.09 -18.59
C ASN A 24 18.46 -17.92 -17.09
N ALA A 25 18.75 -18.94 -16.31
CA ALA A 25 18.94 -18.82 -14.90
C ALA A 25 20.16 -17.89 -14.79
N GLN A 26 19.91 -16.60 -14.76
CA GLN A 26 20.91 -15.61 -14.40
C GLN A 26 21.47 -16.10 -13.07
N GLU A 27 22.73 -16.54 -13.04
CA GLU A 27 23.40 -16.95 -11.81
C GLU A 27 23.27 -15.80 -10.82
N PHE A 28 22.39 -15.99 -9.86
CA PHE A 28 22.04 -14.97 -8.88
C PHE A 28 23.24 -14.81 -7.94
N ASN A 29 23.99 -13.70 -8.13
CA ASN A 29 25.18 -13.44 -7.34
C ASN A 29 24.85 -12.39 -6.25
N LEU A 30 24.64 -12.84 -5.02
CA LEU A 30 24.43 -11.99 -3.84
C LEU A 30 25.51 -10.90 -3.66
N LYS A 31 26.72 -11.09 -4.24
CA LYS A 31 27.80 -10.09 -4.17
C LYS A 31 27.50 -8.81 -4.94
N ASP A 32 26.58 -8.85 -5.91
CA ASP A 32 26.16 -7.69 -6.68
C ASP A 32 25.14 -6.83 -5.93
N TYR A 33 24.62 -7.34 -4.81
CA TYR A 33 23.62 -6.65 -3.98
C TYR A 33 24.27 -6.12 -2.68
N ARG A 34 23.83 -4.93 -2.29
CA ARG A 34 24.06 -4.36 -0.97
C ARG A 34 22.87 -4.68 -0.09
N ILE A 35 23.08 -5.54 0.90
CA ILE A 35 22.05 -5.95 1.83
C ILE A 35 21.79 -4.83 2.85
N ARG A 36 20.55 -4.33 2.89
CA ARG A 36 20.04 -3.38 3.87
C ARG A 36 19.09 -4.10 4.80
N PHE A 37 19.20 -3.78 6.06
CA PHE A 37 18.32 -4.24 7.11
C PHE A 37 17.91 -3.01 7.91
N GLY A 38 16.62 -2.75 8.01
CA GLY A 38 16.03 -1.59 8.68
C GLY A 38 14.88 -2.01 9.57
N MET A 39 14.48 -1.11 10.46
CA MET A 39 13.37 -1.33 11.38
C MET A 39 12.52 -0.07 11.46
N GLU A 40 11.20 -0.26 11.55
CA GLU A 40 10.20 0.77 11.74
C GLU A 40 9.20 0.32 12.80
N THR A 41 8.54 1.26 13.44
CA THR A 41 7.46 0.98 14.40
C THR A 41 6.21 1.76 14.04
N TYR A 42 5.05 1.13 14.25
CA TYR A 42 3.73 1.73 14.06
C TYR A 42 2.92 1.54 15.33
N LYS A 43 2.25 2.60 15.78
CA LYS A 43 1.31 2.53 16.90
C LYS A 43 -0.09 2.85 16.38
N THR A 44 -1.05 2.04 16.76
CA THR A 44 -2.44 2.09 16.28
C THR A 44 -3.39 2.63 17.36
N THR A 45 -4.61 2.96 16.96
CA THR A 45 -5.66 3.53 17.84
C THR A 45 -5.93 2.71 19.11
N ASP A 46 -5.83 1.39 19.04
CA ASP A 46 -6.01 0.48 20.18
C ASP A 46 -4.75 0.37 21.06
N ASN A 47 -3.74 1.22 20.82
CA ASN A 47 -2.41 1.18 21.45
C ASN A 47 -1.61 -0.09 21.18
N SER A 48 -2.00 -0.91 20.21
CA SER A 48 -1.15 -1.99 19.70
C SER A 48 0.08 -1.39 19.02
N ARG A 49 1.21 -2.06 19.17
CA ARG A 49 2.45 -1.64 18.50
C ARG A 49 2.90 -2.70 17.50
N ILE A 50 3.14 -2.27 16.30
CA ILE A 50 3.60 -3.13 15.20
C ILE A 50 5.06 -2.81 14.95
N LEU A 51 5.93 -3.80 15.06
CA LEU A 51 7.32 -3.71 14.68
C LEU A 51 7.50 -4.33 13.30
N LYS A 52 8.08 -3.59 12.38
CA LYS A 52 8.38 -4.05 11.02
C LYS A 52 9.87 -4.01 10.78
N ALA A 53 10.45 -5.13 10.38
CA ALA A 53 11.85 -5.20 9.95
C ALA A 53 11.90 -5.46 8.45
N SER A 54 12.55 -4.58 7.71
CA SER A 54 12.73 -4.69 6.25
C SER A 54 14.10 -5.28 5.94
N PHE A 55 14.13 -6.35 5.13
CA PHE A 55 15.35 -7.05 4.75
C PHE A 55 15.47 -7.13 3.22
N MET A 56 16.27 -6.23 2.64
CA MET A 56 16.30 -5.99 1.20
C MET A 56 17.73 -5.95 0.67
N GLY A 57 17.93 -6.58 -0.48
CA GLY A 57 19.12 -6.41 -1.31
C GLY A 57 18.89 -5.31 -2.35
N HIS A 58 19.78 -4.35 -2.45
CA HIS A 58 19.78 -3.31 -3.48
C HIS A 58 20.93 -3.58 -4.43
N ASN A 59 20.63 -3.74 -5.72
CA ASN A 59 21.66 -3.92 -6.75
C ASN A 59 22.56 -2.69 -6.79
N LYS A 60 23.89 -2.92 -6.82
CA LYS A 60 24.89 -1.86 -6.82
C LYS A 60 24.90 -1.05 -8.12
N LYS A 61 24.47 -1.66 -9.23
CA LYS A 61 24.48 -1.08 -10.58
C LYS A 61 23.12 -0.54 -10.99
N ASP A 62 22.03 -1.19 -10.56
CA ASP A 62 20.66 -0.79 -10.87
C ASP A 62 19.85 -0.59 -9.58
N ARG A 63 19.51 0.68 -9.27
CA ARG A 63 18.75 1.04 -8.06
C ARG A 63 17.29 0.56 -8.10
N LYS A 64 16.77 0.23 -9.28
CA LYS A 64 15.40 -0.29 -9.43
C LYS A 64 15.32 -1.78 -9.17
N ASP A 65 16.43 -2.50 -9.33
CA ASP A 65 16.53 -3.92 -9.04
C ASP A 65 16.70 -4.12 -7.53
N ARG A 66 15.62 -4.54 -6.89
CA ARG A 66 15.52 -4.83 -5.46
C ARG A 66 15.22 -6.30 -5.25
N LEU A 67 15.94 -6.89 -4.36
CA LEU A 67 15.80 -8.30 -3.97
C LEU A 67 15.26 -8.37 -2.55
N PRO A 68 13.98 -8.71 -2.34
CA PRO A 68 13.48 -9.03 -1.01
C PRO A 68 14.11 -10.33 -0.51
N ILE A 69 14.55 -10.34 0.75
CA ILE A 69 15.05 -11.54 1.41
C ILE A 69 13.90 -12.10 2.23
N HIS A 70 13.27 -13.14 1.71
CA HIS A 70 12.13 -13.81 2.35
C HIS A 70 12.58 -15.04 3.15
N GLU A 71 11.67 -15.55 4.00
CA GLU A 71 11.91 -16.72 4.87
C GLU A 71 13.10 -16.55 5.84
N ALA A 72 13.47 -15.32 6.17
CA ALA A 72 14.46 -15.03 7.17
C ALA A 72 13.80 -14.86 8.56
N GLU A 73 14.24 -15.62 9.55
CA GLU A 73 13.76 -15.48 10.93
C GLU A 73 14.36 -14.21 11.55
N ILE A 74 13.50 -13.28 11.95
CA ILE A 74 13.86 -12.06 12.66
C ILE A 74 13.38 -12.16 14.10
N VAL A 75 14.27 -11.90 15.04
CA VAL A 75 13.95 -11.85 16.47
C VAL A 75 13.92 -10.39 16.91
N PHE A 76 12.84 -10.01 17.57
CA PHE A 76 12.63 -8.64 18.07
C PHE A 76 12.88 -8.61 19.58
N TYR A 77 13.56 -7.57 20.02
CA TYR A 77 13.90 -7.35 21.42
C TYR A 77 13.51 -5.92 21.84
N ASN A 78 13.17 -5.77 23.14
CA ASN A 78 13.25 -4.49 23.83
C ASN A 78 14.59 -4.48 24.61
N GLN A 79 15.40 -3.47 24.38
CA GLN A 79 16.74 -3.36 24.99
C GLN A 79 16.79 -2.21 25.97
N LEU A 80 17.49 -2.41 27.08
CA LEU A 80 17.88 -1.34 28.00
C LEU A 80 19.33 -1.59 28.44
N GLY A 81 20.26 -0.76 27.95
CA GLY A 81 21.68 -0.98 28.14
C GLY A 81 22.13 -2.33 27.56
N ASP A 82 22.67 -3.20 28.42
CA ASP A 82 23.12 -4.56 28.02
C ASP A 82 22.02 -5.63 28.14
N GLU A 83 20.88 -5.28 28.74
CA GLU A 83 19.77 -6.22 28.95
C GLU A 83 18.84 -6.23 27.75
N ARG A 84 18.50 -7.43 27.25
CA ARG A 84 17.60 -7.65 26.12
C ARG A 84 16.47 -8.58 26.51
N ILE A 85 15.26 -8.11 26.33
CA ILE A 85 14.03 -8.88 26.54
C ILE A 85 13.45 -9.24 25.18
N GLU A 86 13.32 -10.53 24.88
CA GLU A 86 12.73 -11.01 23.63
C GLU A 86 11.24 -10.71 23.62
N LEU A 87 10.78 -9.96 22.59
CA LEU A 87 9.38 -9.64 22.36
C LEU A 87 8.68 -10.68 21.50
N GLY A 88 9.41 -11.31 20.59
CA GLY A 88 8.89 -12.34 19.70
C GLY A 88 9.73 -12.51 18.44
N LYS A 89 9.25 -13.38 17.56
CA LYS A 89 9.91 -13.71 16.30
C LYS A 89 8.90 -13.64 15.15
N SER A 90 9.38 -13.28 13.98
CA SER A 90 8.61 -13.31 12.74
C SER A 90 9.50 -13.68 11.56
N MET A 91 8.92 -14.33 10.55
CA MET A 91 9.58 -14.60 9.28
C MET A 91 9.35 -13.48 8.31
N THR A 92 10.35 -13.15 7.49
CA THR A 92 10.15 -12.21 6.38
C THR A 92 9.26 -12.83 5.31
N ASP A 93 8.32 -12.05 4.80
CA ASP A 93 7.40 -12.39 3.71
C ASP A 93 8.06 -12.24 2.33
N GLU A 94 7.26 -12.40 1.27
CA GLU A 94 7.70 -12.25 -0.13
C GLU A 94 8.19 -10.83 -0.46
N THR A 95 7.82 -9.83 0.34
CA THR A 95 8.31 -8.44 0.22
C THR A 95 9.60 -8.20 0.99
N GLY A 96 10.11 -9.20 1.74
CA GLY A 96 11.26 -9.09 2.61
C GLY A 96 10.97 -8.36 3.92
N THR A 97 9.72 -8.35 4.38
CA THR A 97 9.29 -7.67 5.60
C THR A 97 8.86 -8.68 6.65
N ALA A 98 9.45 -8.61 7.85
CA ALA A 98 9.00 -9.33 9.02
C ALA A 98 8.17 -8.40 9.89
N THR A 99 6.96 -8.83 10.27
CA THR A 99 6.02 -8.04 11.07
C THR A 99 5.72 -8.76 12.38
N LEU A 100 5.86 -8.04 13.49
CA LEU A 100 5.47 -8.49 14.83
C LEU A 100 4.45 -7.52 15.41
N VAL A 101 3.27 -8.03 15.76
CA VAL A 101 2.20 -7.25 16.41
C VAL A 101 2.27 -7.50 17.91
N LEU A 102 2.42 -6.42 18.67
CA LEU A 102 2.48 -6.44 20.13
C LEU A 102 1.16 -5.92 20.71
N SER A 103 0.63 -6.65 21.69
CA SER A 103 -0.58 -6.28 22.40
C SER A 103 -0.43 -4.93 23.14
N PRO A 104 -1.52 -4.15 23.29
CA PRO A 104 -1.52 -2.94 24.12
C PRO A 104 -1.04 -3.14 25.56
N GLU A 105 -1.20 -4.37 26.06
CA GLU A 105 -0.80 -4.75 27.43
C GLU A 105 0.71 -5.04 27.57
N THR A 106 1.44 -5.08 26.45
CA THR A 106 2.88 -5.36 26.47
C THR A 106 3.62 -4.25 27.19
N LYS A 107 4.33 -4.62 28.26
CA LYS A 107 5.13 -3.68 29.03
C LYS A 107 6.53 -3.60 28.44
N PHE A 108 6.94 -2.39 28.12
CA PHE A 108 8.29 -2.10 27.63
C PHE A 108 9.16 -1.54 28.76
N VAL A 109 10.41 -1.96 28.78
CA VAL A 109 11.44 -1.30 29.61
C VAL A 109 11.83 0.00 28.92
N LYS A 110 11.80 1.09 29.68
CA LYS A 110 12.11 2.45 29.22
C LYS A 110 13.37 2.93 29.91
N ASP A 111 14.13 3.79 29.24
CA ASP A 111 15.24 4.49 29.88
C ASP A 111 14.76 5.62 30.79
N GLU A 112 15.70 6.37 31.40
CA GLU A 112 15.41 7.47 32.33
C GLU A 112 14.67 8.63 31.65
N GLU A 113 14.80 8.78 30.33
CA GLU A 113 14.15 9.81 29.52
C GLU A 113 12.80 9.34 28.92
N GLY A 114 12.42 8.09 29.19
CA GLY A 114 11.16 7.49 28.70
C GLY A 114 11.21 6.88 27.32
N TYR A 115 12.39 6.72 26.73
CA TYR A 115 12.56 6.05 25.45
C TYR A 115 12.53 4.53 25.59
N ILE A 116 11.98 3.89 24.57
CA ILE A 116 11.96 2.45 24.37
C ILE A 116 12.92 2.15 23.22
N GLU A 117 13.91 1.31 23.46
CA GLU A 117 14.81 0.83 22.42
C GLU A 117 14.32 -0.53 21.92
N PHE A 118 13.98 -0.60 20.63
CA PHE A 118 13.66 -1.83 19.95
C PHE A 118 14.84 -2.28 19.09
N VAL A 119 15.11 -3.58 19.07
CA VAL A 119 16.16 -4.16 18.27
C VAL A 119 15.60 -5.33 17.48
N ALA A 120 15.75 -5.28 16.15
CA ALA A 120 15.49 -6.41 15.26
C ALA A 120 16.81 -7.09 14.93
N ARG A 121 16.87 -8.42 15.03
CA ARG A 121 18.07 -9.20 14.80
C ARG A 121 17.82 -10.37 13.86
N PHE A 122 18.63 -10.44 12.83
CA PHE A 122 18.81 -11.61 11.98
C PHE A 122 20.10 -12.33 12.39
N ASN A 123 20.01 -13.60 12.76
CA ASN A 123 21.16 -14.35 13.29
C ASN A 123 22.16 -14.82 12.23
N GLY A 124 21.80 -14.67 10.94
CA GLY A 124 22.62 -15.13 9.82
C GLY A 124 22.27 -16.55 9.37
N THR A 125 22.66 -16.85 8.15
CA THR A 125 22.59 -18.18 7.51
C THR A 125 23.89 -18.42 6.75
N ASP A 126 24.07 -19.60 6.14
CA ASP A 126 25.28 -19.93 5.37
C ASP A 126 25.59 -18.94 4.22
N GLY A 127 24.57 -18.22 3.71
CA GLY A 127 24.72 -17.22 2.62
C GLY A 127 24.68 -15.78 3.07
N LEU A 128 24.16 -15.47 4.26
CA LEU A 128 23.89 -14.11 4.74
C LEU A 128 24.46 -13.92 6.16
N LYS A 129 25.26 -12.87 6.32
CA LYS A 129 25.82 -12.52 7.64
C LYS A 129 24.71 -12.00 8.57
N LYS A 130 24.92 -12.17 9.88
CA LYS A 130 24.05 -11.56 10.90
C LYS A 130 23.87 -10.07 10.65
N LYS A 131 22.67 -9.58 10.91
CA LYS A 131 22.29 -8.19 10.82
C LYS A 131 21.50 -7.77 12.05
N GLU A 132 21.66 -6.54 12.42
CA GLU A 132 20.94 -5.91 13.52
C GLU A 132 20.49 -4.52 13.08
N ALA A 133 19.31 -4.10 13.49
CA ALA A 133 18.79 -2.76 13.34
C ALA A 133 18.11 -2.37 14.65
N ASP A 134 18.39 -1.18 15.12
CA ASP A 134 17.86 -0.60 16.34
C ASP A 134 16.98 0.61 16.02
N LEU A 135 16.02 0.88 16.89
CA LEU A 135 15.13 2.01 16.82
C LEU A 135 14.77 2.46 18.23
N LYS A 136 15.04 3.73 18.56
CA LYS A 136 14.77 4.31 19.86
C LYS A 136 13.62 5.32 19.73
N VAL A 137 12.48 5.08 20.40
CA VAL A 137 11.29 5.90 20.31
C VAL A 137 10.68 6.15 21.69
N ARG A 138 9.98 7.28 21.82
CA ARG A 138 9.10 7.58 22.95
C ARG A 138 7.68 7.12 22.66
N ASP A 139 6.92 6.85 23.71
CA ASP A 139 5.56 6.34 23.59
C ASP A 139 4.56 7.49 23.57
N LEU A 140 4.35 8.07 22.37
CA LEU A 140 3.39 9.16 22.15
C LEU A 140 1.96 8.60 22.05
N PHE A 141 1.01 9.41 22.51
CA PHE A 141 -0.42 9.18 22.42
C PHE A 141 -1.07 10.36 21.67
N LEU A 142 -2.01 10.03 20.82
CA LEU A 142 -2.89 11.01 20.17
C LEU A 142 -4.30 10.80 20.68
N ASP A 143 -5.00 11.91 20.95
CA ASP A 143 -6.42 11.91 21.30
C ASP A 143 -7.14 12.89 20.36
N ILE A 144 -8.11 12.38 19.61
CA ILE A 144 -8.82 13.16 18.58
C ILE A 144 -10.20 13.51 19.15
N SER A 145 -10.51 14.78 19.27
CA SER A 145 -11.86 15.27 19.49
C SER A 145 -12.40 15.95 18.24
N ALA A 146 -13.70 15.78 18.03
CA ALA A 146 -14.43 16.36 16.92
C ALA A 146 -15.69 16.99 17.52
N GLU A 147 -15.80 18.32 17.46
CA GLU A 147 -16.86 19.10 18.09
C GLU A 147 -17.48 20.05 17.06
N GLU A 148 -18.79 20.23 17.15
CA GLU A 148 -19.52 21.19 16.33
C GLU A 148 -20.12 22.26 17.24
N VAL A 149 -19.70 23.53 17.05
CA VAL A 149 -20.19 24.68 17.81
C VAL A 149 -20.63 25.73 16.80
N ASP A 150 -21.88 26.21 16.94
CA ASP A 150 -22.47 27.22 16.03
C ASP A 150 -22.35 26.86 14.54
N SER A 151 -22.51 25.58 14.20
CA SER A 151 -22.33 24.99 12.85
C SER A 151 -20.91 25.08 12.31
N VAL A 152 -19.92 25.34 13.13
CA VAL A 152 -18.50 25.20 12.80
C VAL A 152 -17.99 23.85 13.33
N LYS A 153 -17.56 22.99 12.43
CA LYS A 153 -16.96 21.70 12.77
C LYS A 153 -15.48 21.90 13.05
N THR A 154 -15.05 21.54 14.23
CA THR A 154 -13.66 21.70 14.65
C THR A 154 -13.08 20.36 15.06
N VAL A 155 -11.91 20.03 14.53
CA VAL A 155 -11.13 18.86 14.94
C VAL A 155 -9.94 19.32 15.75
N VAL A 156 -9.78 18.72 16.93
CA VAL A 156 -8.66 18.97 17.83
C VAL A 156 -7.91 17.67 18.06
N VAL A 157 -6.63 17.67 17.80
CA VAL A 157 -5.72 16.55 18.07
C VAL A 157 -4.81 16.94 19.23
N HIS A 158 -4.86 16.17 20.31
CA HIS A 158 -3.95 16.32 21.44
C HIS A 158 -2.81 15.32 21.33
N SER A 159 -1.58 15.79 21.40
CA SER A 159 -0.38 14.96 21.45
C SER A 159 0.24 15.02 22.85
N TYR A 160 0.48 13.86 23.45
CA TYR A 160 1.08 13.79 24.78
C TYR A 160 1.86 12.50 25.01
N VAL A 161 2.82 12.55 25.91
CA VAL A 161 3.46 11.36 26.48
C VAL A 161 3.02 11.20 27.95
N LEU A 162 3.18 9.99 28.49
CA LEU A 162 2.96 9.74 29.90
C LEU A 162 4.29 9.77 30.64
N ASP A 163 4.35 10.57 31.71
CA ASP A 163 5.50 10.58 32.60
C ASP A 163 5.54 9.36 33.53
N SER A 164 6.54 9.29 34.39
CA SER A 164 6.72 8.19 35.38
C SER A 164 5.56 8.07 36.38
N THR A 165 4.72 9.11 36.50
CA THR A 165 3.53 9.16 37.36
C THR A 165 2.23 8.93 36.62
N ASN A 166 2.30 8.56 35.33
CA ASN A 166 1.17 8.43 34.40
C ASN A 166 0.39 9.75 34.17
N GLN A 167 1.03 10.90 34.35
CA GLN A 167 0.46 12.18 34.00
C GLN A 167 0.72 12.50 32.53
N ARG A 168 -0.24 13.14 31.87
CA ARG A 168 -0.11 13.59 30.50
C ARG A 168 0.81 14.81 30.42
N VAL A 169 1.86 14.70 29.62
CA VAL A 169 2.77 15.79 29.31
C VAL A 169 2.60 16.11 27.83
N PRO A 170 2.06 17.30 27.50
CA PRO A 170 1.89 17.74 26.11
C PRO A 170 3.21 17.69 25.35
N GLN A 171 3.15 17.41 24.05
CA GLN A 171 4.31 17.40 23.17
C GLN A 171 4.12 18.40 22.05
N ASP A 172 5.06 19.35 21.95
CA ASP A 172 5.08 20.40 20.93
C ASP A 172 5.87 19.96 19.70
N ASP A 173 5.72 20.73 18.63
CA ASP A 173 6.44 20.54 17.37
C ASP A 173 6.29 19.12 16.77
N VAL A 174 5.16 18.47 17.06
CA VAL A 174 4.83 17.17 16.46
C VAL A 174 4.05 17.40 15.17
N ASP A 175 4.62 17.01 14.04
CA ASP A 175 3.95 17.09 12.75
C ASP A 175 2.82 16.07 12.67
N VAL A 176 1.59 16.55 12.57
CA VAL A 176 0.37 15.76 12.50
C VAL A 176 -0.28 15.96 11.14
N LYS A 177 -0.65 14.87 10.52
CA LYS A 177 -1.45 14.85 9.29
C LYS A 177 -2.83 14.32 9.62
N VAL A 178 -3.86 15.09 9.30
CA VAL A 178 -5.25 14.67 9.48
C VAL A 178 -5.87 14.40 8.12
N ALA A 179 -6.47 13.25 7.99
CA ALA A 179 -7.09 12.77 6.76
C ALA A 179 -8.44 12.10 7.04
N VAL A 180 -9.22 11.91 6.00
CA VAL A 180 -10.42 11.07 6.03
C VAL A 180 -10.13 9.76 5.33
N ARG A 181 -10.44 8.64 6.00
CA ARG A 181 -10.23 7.29 5.46
C ARG A 181 -11.08 7.08 4.21
N GLY A 182 -10.42 6.90 3.09
CA GLY A 182 -11.06 6.58 1.83
C GLY A 182 -10.99 5.09 1.48
N MET A 183 -11.70 4.67 0.46
CA MET A 183 -11.71 3.28 -0.02
C MET A 183 -10.37 2.86 -0.65
N LEU A 184 -9.70 3.74 -1.38
CA LEU A 184 -8.46 3.48 -2.11
C LEU A 184 -7.26 4.22 -1.51
N SER A 185 -7.48 5.42 -1.00
CA SER A 185 -6.48 6.27 -0.37
C SER A 185 -7.16 7.22 0.61
N ASP A 186 -6.43 7.66 1.60
CA ASP A 186 -6.91 8.66 2.53
C ASP A 186 -6.93 10.04 1.87
N LEU A 187 -7.97 10.83 2.15
CA LEU A 187 -8.11 12.21 1.72
C LEU A 187 -7.51 13.11 2.80
N VAL A 188 -6.36 13.69 2.51
CA VAL A 188 -5.71 14.64 3.43
C VAL A 188 -6.58 15.90 3.53
N VAL A 189 -6.93 16.28 4.75
CA VAL A 189 -7.74 17.46 5.05
C VAL A 189 -6.86 18.60 5.51
N GLU A 190 -5.96 18.34 6.48
CA GLU A 190 -5.08 19.36 7.03
C GLU A 190 -3.77 18.71 7.52
N GLU A 191 -2.68 19.49 7.49
CA GLU A 191 -1.38 19.10 8.02
C GLU A 191 -0.79 20.28 8.81
N GLY A 192 -0.19 20.01 9.94
CA GLY A 192 0.46 21.01 10.76
C GLY A 192 1.17 20.42 11.95
N SER A 193 1.80 21.29 12.74
CA SER A 193 2.52 20.89 13.95
C SER A 193 1.72 21.29 15.20
N THR A 194 1.89 20.52 16.28
CA THR A 194 1.24 20.82 17.55
C THR A 194 1.91 22.00 18.26
N GLU A 195 1.10 22.87 18.86
CA GLU A 195 1.50 23.95 19.78
C GLU A 195 0.89 23.67 21.16
N ASP A 196 1.68 23.69 22.23
CA ASP A 196 1.26 23.25 23.57
C ASP A 196 0.60 21.86 23.58
N GLY A 197 1.04 20.98 22.67
CA GLY A 197 0.49 19.64 22.49
C GLY A 197 -0.89 19.59 21.79
N ILE A 198 -1.32 20.68 21.14
CA ILE A 198 -2.62 20.80 20.50
C ILE A 198 -2.44 21.17 19.03
N PHE A 199 -3.17 20.46 18.15
CA PHE A 199 -3.35 20.86 16.76
C PHE A 199 -4.85 20.96 16.50
N GLU A 200 -5.32 22.17 16.17
CA GLU A 200 -6.75 22.48 15.99
C GLU A 200 -6.98 23.14 14.63
N PHE A 201 -8.06 22.74 13.95
CA PHE A 201 -8.45 23.33 12.68
C PHE A 201 -9.95 23.18 12.42
N GLU A 202 -10.49 24.05 11.55
CA GLU A 202 -11.86 23.96 11.07
C GLU A 202 -12.00 22.87 10.00
N PHE A 203 -12.92 21.92 10.23
CA PHE A 203 -13.11 20.77 9.38
C PHE A 203 -14.07 21.11 8.22
N PRO A 204 -13.77 20.74 6.96
CA PRO A 204 -14.62 21.03 5.81
C PRO A 204 -16.01 20.38 5.89
N ASP A 205 -17.04 21.10 5.40
CA ASP A 205 -18.43 20.66 5.43
C ASP A 205 -18.82 19.68 4.30
N ASP A 206 -18.02 19.60 3.24
CA ASP A 206 -18.32 18.88 2.00
C ASP A 206 -17.62 17.51 1.90
N ILE A 207 -17.20 16.95 3.02
CA ILE A 207 -16.53 15.65 3.05
C ILE A 207 -17.55 14.53 2.79
N PRO A 208 -17.29 13.63 1.81
CA PRO A 208 -18.19 12.52 1.53
C PRO A 208 -18.17 11.48 2.64
N GLY A 209 -19.36 11.06 3.07
CA GLY A 209 -19.58 9.98 4.03
C GLY A 209 -20.27 8.77 3.41
N ASN A 210 -20.51 7.74 4.21
CA ASN A 210 -21.36 6.62 3.85
C ASN A 210 -22.84 7.06 3.79
N LYS A 211 -23.77 6.11 3.62
CA LYS A 211 -25.21 6.39 3.57
C LYS A 211 -25.75 7.03 4.84
N ASP A 212 -25.10 6.80 5.96
CA ASP A 212 -25.47 7.32 7.27
C ASP A 212 -24.68 8.59 7.63
N GLY A 213 -23.86 9.11 6.71
CA GLY A 213 -22.98 10.25 6.91
C GLY A 213 -21.70 9.93 7.69
N GLU A 214 -21.43 8.65 7.96
CA GLU A 214 -20.27 8.28 8.77
C GLU A 214 -19.00 8.16 7.93
N PHE A 215 -17.88 8.52 8.53
CA PHE A 215 -16.51 8.30 8.04
C PHE A 215 -15.53 8.23 9.22
N PHE A 216 -14.27 7.88 8.94
CA PHE A 216 -13.20 7.89 9.93
C PHE A 216 -12.24 9.04 9.67
N ILE A 217 -12.06 9.88 10.69
CA ILE A 217 -10.96 10.85 10.76
C ILE A 217 -9.73 10.07 11.20
N VAL A 218 -8.62 10.27 10.49
CA VAL A 218 -7.33 9.63 10.74
C VAL A 218 -6.34 10.73 11.11
N ALA A 219 -5.79 10.68 12.31
CA ALA A 219 -4.62 11.47 12.65
C ALA A 219 -3.39 10.57 12.58
N SER A 220 -2.42 10.95 11.78
CA SER A 220 -1.18 10.19 11.59
C SER A 220 0.05 11.05 11.80
N ILE A 221 1.10 10.39 12.29
CA ILE A 221 2.47 10.89 12.34
C ILE A 221 3.30 9.92 11.54
N GLU A 222 4.01 10.43 10.55
CA GLU A 222 4.80 9.62 9.62
C GLU A 222 6.28 9.99 9.73
N ASP A 223 7.16 9.00 9.65
CA ASP A 223 8.63 9.14 9.61
C ASP A 223 9.21 10.04 10.73
N ASN A 224 8.60 10.03 11.93
CA ASN A 224 9.08 10.81 13.06
C ASN A 224 10.19 10.04 13.79
N ASP A 225 11.37 10.66 13.92
CA ASP A 225 12.55 10.03 14.52
C ASP A 225 12.39 9.78 16.03
N GLU A 226 11.56 10.56 16.73
CA GLU A 226 11.37 10.47 18.18
C GLU A 226 10.24 9.51 18.56
N PHE A 227 9.14 9.49 17.80
CA PHE A 227 7.93 8.75 18.16
C PHE A 227 7.66 7.55 17.25
N GLY A 228 8.32 7.48 16.09
CA GLY A 228 8.02 6.53 15.03
C GLY A 228 6.74 6.90 14.28
N ASN A 229 6.10 5.90 13.68
CA ASN A 229 4.84 6.10 12.97
C ASN A 229 3.66 5.82 13.90
N LEU A 230 2.64 6.69 13.85
CA LEU A 230 1.41 6.56 14.61
C LEU A 230 0.21 6.75 13.68
N GLU A 231 -0.85 6.01 13.93
CA GLU A 231 -2.14 6.18 13.25
C GLU A 231 -3.27 5.98 14.24
N PHE A 232 -4.10 7.02 14.40
CA PHE A 232 -5.26 7.03 15.26
C PHE A 232 -6.52 7.37 14.48
N LEU A 233 -7.60 6.63 14.74
CA LEU A 233 -8.87 6.78 14.04
C LEU A 233 -9.95 7.23 15.01
N LYS A 234 -10.78 8.15 14.53
CA LYS A 234 -12.00 8.62 15.20
C LYS A 234 -13.16 8.54 14.22
N GLN A 235 -14.23 7.84 14.59
CA GLN A 235 -15.46 7.84 13.81
C GLN A 235 -16.19 9.17 13.99
N SER A 236 -16.69 9.73 12.88
CA SER A 236 -17.54 10.95 12.84
C SER A 236 -18.73 10.70 11.92
N ASP A 237 -19.82 11.42 12.15
CA ASP A 237 -21.08 11.41 11.39
C ASP A 237 -21.29 12.71 10.58
N TRP A 238 -20.24 13.48 10.37
CA TRP A 238 -20.27 14.78 9.68
C TRP A 238 -20.28 14.68 8.15
N GLY A 239 -20.26 13.48 7.62
CA GLY A 239 -20.16 13.27 6.18
C GLY A 239 -21.44 13.62 5.44
N VAL A 240 -21.25 14.11 4.22
CA VAL A 240 -22.34 14.34 3.29
C VAL A 240 -22.52 13.11 2.41
N PHE A 241 -23.72 12.52 2.45
CA PHE A 241 -24.06 11.49 1.48
C PHE A 241 -24.58 12.18 0.21
N ASP A 242 -23.74 12.20 -0.81
CA ASP A 242 -24.16 12.63 -2.14
C ASP A 242 -24.70 11.41 -2.90
N ASP A 243 -26.02 11.28 -2.96
CA ASP A 243 -26.68 10.27 -3.79
C ASP A 243 -26.49 10.66 -5.27
N VAL A 244 -25.25 10.59 -5.72
CA VAL A 244 -24.93 10.78 -7.13
C VAL A 244 -25.71 9.71 -7.89
N PRO A 245 -26.75 10.07 -8.66
CA PRO A 245 -27.50 9.10 -9.42
C PRO A 245 -26.52 8.36 -10.32
N GLN A 246 -26.34 7.06 -10.08
CA GLN A 246 -25.33 6.20 -10.68
C GLN A 246 -25.39 6.09 -12.20
N VAL A 247 -26.31 6.82 -12.84
CA VAL A 247 -26.47 6.77 -14.29
C VAL A 247 -26.69 8.18 -14.82
N ARG A 248 -25.62 8.92 -15.11
CA ARG A 248 -25.72 9.95 -16.12
C ARG A 248 -26.04 9.26 -17.45
N LYS A 249 -27.29 9.33 -17.87
CA LYS A 249 -27.72 8.87 -19.19
C LYS A 249 -26.89 9.62 -20.23
N ASN A 250 -25.88 9.05 -20.82
CA ASN A 250 -25.07 9.52 -21.96
C ASN A 250 -23.55 9.56 -21.69
N GLU A 251 -23.03 8.94 -20.63
CA GLU A 251 -21.59 8.77 -20.45
C GLU A 251 -21.12 7.49 -21.17
N LEU A 252 -19.84 7.43 -21.56
CA LEU A 252 -19.21 6.29 -22.25
C LEU A 252 -19.30 4.97 -21.46
N TRP A 253 -19.62 5.04 -20.16
CA TRP A 253 -19.71 3.92 -19.22
C TRP A 253 -21.16 3.55 -18.84
N THR A 254 -22.17 4.13 -19.50
CA THR A 254 -23.55 3.72 -19.27
C THR A 254 -23.86 2.43 -20.03
N GLU A 255 -24.72 1.56 -19.46
CA GLU A 255 -25.17 0.32 -20.11
C GLU A 255 -25.85 0.56 -21.47
N ALA A 256 -26.39 1.76 -21.67
CA ALA A 256 -26.99 2.17 -22.94
C ALA A 256 -26.06 3.12 -23.70
N ALA A 257 -25.50 2.65 -24.80
CA ALA A 257 -24.68 3.50 -25.65
C ALA A 257 -25.48 4.71 -26.20
N PRO A 258 -24.84 5.88 -26.38
CA PRO A 258 -25.47 7.06 -26.94
C PRO A 258 -26.10 6.78 -28.35
N ILE A 259 -27.26 7.31 -28.63
CA ILE A 259 -27.99 7.06 -29.90
C ILE A 259 -27.14 7.34 -31.13
N TRP A 260 -26.30 8.39 -31.10
CA TRP A 260 -25.40 8.72 -32.22
C TRP A 260 -24.44 7.57 -32.55
N MET A 261 -24.02 6.79 -31.56
CA MET A 261 -23.11 5.66 -31.76
C MET A 261 -23.80 4.53 -32.53
N TYR A 262 -25.08 4.24 -32.24
CA TYR A 262 -25.86 3.28 -33.02
C TYR A 262 -26.05 3.76 -34.48
N VAL A 263 -26.29 5.05 -34.69
CA VAL A 263 -26.43 5.63 -36.04
C VAL A 263 -25.13 5.47 -36.84
N VAL A 264 -23.99 5.86 -36.27
CA VAL A 264 -22.68 5.74 -36.93
C VAL A 264 -22.35 4.28 -37.24
N LEU A 265 -22.57 3.39 -36.28
CA LEU A 265 -22.27 1.96 -36.43
C LEU A 265 -23.14 1.32 -37.50
N THR A 266 -24.45 1.70 -37.57
CA THR A 266 -25.37 1.24 -38.58
C THR A 266 -24.96 1.72 -39.96
N VAL A 267 -24.61 3.00 -40.14
CA VAL A 267 -24.13 3.55 -41.41
C VAL A 267 -22.88 2.86 -41.91
N MET A 268 -21.91 2.63 -41.00
CA MET A 268 -20.67 1.88 -41.35
C MET A 268 -20.98 0.44 -41.77
N LEU A 269 -21.86 -0.23 -41.01
CA LEU A 269 -22.25 -1.62 -41.32
C LEU A 269 -22.91 -1.74 -42.69
N VAL A 270 -23.86 -0.84 -42.98
CA VAL A 270 -24.54 -0.78 -44.27
C VAL A 270 -23.55 -0.51 -45.42
N GLY A 271 -22.59 0.40 -45.21
CA GLY A 271 -21.53 0.66 -46.19
C GLY A 271 -20.66 -0.57 -46.50
N VAL A 272 -20.28 -1.30 -45.49
CA VAL A 272 -19.50 -2.54 -45.61
C VAL A 272 -20.33 -3.59 -46.38
N TRP A 273 -21.58 -3.82 -45.99
CA TRP A 273 -22.44 -4.80 -46.66
C TRP A 273 -22.73 -4.43 -48.13
N ALA A 274 -22.97 -3.16 -48.41
CA ALA A 274 -23.17 -2.68 -49.80
C ALA A 274 -21.95 -2.96 -50.67
N ASN A 275 -20.73 -2.77 -50.12
CA ASN A 275 -19.49 -3.10 -50.84
C ASN A 275 -19.36 -4.61 -51.10
N TYR A 276 -19.67 -5.46 -50.12
CA TYR A 276 -19.68 -6.91 -50.33
C TYR A 276 -20.69 -7.34 -51.38
N ILE A 277 -21.91 -6.86 -51.32
CA ILE A 277 -22.97 -7.17 -52.29
C ILE A 277 -22.52 -6.73 -53.69
N TYR A 278 -21.98 -5.52 -53.82
CA TYR A 278 -21.47 -5.01 -55.10
C TYR A 278 -20.37 -5.94 -55.66
N THR A 279 -19.43 -6.35 -54.83
CA THR A 279 -18.34 -7.25 -55.23
C THR A 279 -18.88 -8.60 -55.68
N VAL A 280 -19.83 -9.21 -54.98
CA VAL A 280 -20.46 -10.49 -55.35
C VAL A 280 -21.21 -10.37 -56.69
N ILE A 281 -21.94 -9.26 -56.91
CA ILE A 281 -22.62 -9.02 -58.19
C ILE A 281 -21.62 -8.92 -59.35
N LYS A 282 -20.51 -8.19 -59.12
CA LYS A 282 -19.44 -8.08 -60.15
C LYS A 282 -18.78 -9.43 -60.44
N LEU A 283 -18.51 -10.23 -59.45
CA LEU A 283 -17.94 -11.59 -59.61
C LEU A 283 -18.88 -12.51 -60.37
N ARG A 284 -20.20 -12.49 -60.07
CA ARG A 284 -21.21 -13.25 -60.79
C ARG A 284 -21.33 -12.81 -62.26
N LYS A 285 -21.17 -11.51 -62.51
CA LYS A 285 -21.21 -10.99 -63.91
C LYS A 285 -19.97 -11.47 -64.72
N ILE A 286 -18.81 -11.45 -64.10
CA ILE A 286 -17.57 -11.95 -64.73
C ILE A 286 -17.68 -13.46 -65.00
N TRP A 287 -18.20 -14.23 -64.05
CA TRP A 287 -18.37 -15.70 -64.24
C TRP A 287 -19.35 -16.03 -65.37
N LYS A 288 -20.43 -15.23 -65.58
CA LYS A 288 -21.37 -15.40 -66.72
C LYS A 288 -20.79 -14.98 -68.06
N LEU A 289 -19.74 -14.19 -68.12
CA LEU A 289 -19.10 -13.74 -69.38
C LEU A 289 -17.94 -14.67 -69.81
N GLY A 290 -17.48 -15.52 -68.90
CA GLY A 290 -16.40 -16.49 -69.16
C GLY A 290 -16.87 -17.92 -69.44
N SER A 291 -18.16 -18.18 -69.43
CA SER A 291 -18.84 -19.41 -69.81
C SER A 291 -19.56 -19.19 -71.17
#